data_d5527db58b9770448557cb73d33f7e28
#
_entry.id   d5527db58b9770448557cb73d33f7e28
#
_cell.length_a   1.000
_cell.length_b   1.000
_cell.length_c   1.000
_cell.angle_alpha   90.00
_cell.angle_beta   90.00
_cell.angle_gamma   90.00
#
_symmetry.space_group_name_H-M   'P 1'
#
loop_
_entity.id
_entity.type
_entity.pdbx_description
1 polymer ?
#
loop_
_entity_poly.entity_id
_entity_poly.type
_entity_poly.pdbx_seq_one_letter_code
_entity_poly.pdbx_strand_id
1 'polypeptide(L)'
;TASNNGIFGFYDYCGKNIADYRVFNNFVSVSFLGTVFYQEGDATLDMKVHCLKPKGITLNKYTGRFLVGAIRASLRESTYSDQISSLILPEMSIKLPATPDGDPDWAYMESYMANLETKVAESLTLLQAAKDAEKKKVDTREWGEFHLYDIFSISMGNKFDRSKMCEVDEGINFVGRSALTNGVACAVTSVEDKKGNTVQPYPAGDITIALGGSIGAAFVQDREFYTSQNVCVLHTDDPSITERAKWFVSASITASCGNYEAFTDELNRHIRTDFIIRLPVDKTSQPDWAYMEEYMRKVEEKVKNVLNYFEKDRNGV
;
A
#
# COMPACT_ATOMS: atom_id res chain seq x y z
N THR A 1 12.60 -9.52 -4.73
CA THR A 1 11.59 -8.54 -5.20
C THR A 1 10.72 -8.06 -4.05
N ALA A 2 10.04 -6.92 -4.21
CA ALA A 2 9.12 -6.38 -3.20
C ALA A 2 7.71 -7.02 -3.26
N SER A 3 7.43 -7.78 -4.29
CA SER A 3 6.16 -8.48 -4.55
C SER A 3 6.32 -10.00 -4.46
N ASN A 4 5.21 -10.72 -4.57
CA ASN A 4 5.17 -12.18 -4.62
C ASN A 4 6.00 -12.88 -3.51
N ASN A 5 5.85 -12.43 -2.27
CA ASN A 5 6.62 -12.94 -1.11
C ASN A 5 8.15 -12.95 -1.31
N GLY A 6 8.67 -12.04 -2.14
CA GLY A 6 10.08 -11.97 -2.49
C GLY A 6 10.56 -13.02 -3.51
N ILE A 7 9.68 -13.89 -3.97
CA ILE A 7 10.00 -14.97 -4.91
C ILE A 7 10.15 -14.38 -6.31
N PHE A 8 11.30 -14.62 -6.93
CA PHE A 8 11.57 -14.22 -8.31
C PHE A 8 11.11 -15.29 -9.30
N GLY A 9 11.28 -16.57 -8.95
CA GLY A 9 10.88 -17.69 -9.77
C GLY A 9 11.23 -19.04 -9.12
N PHE A 10 10.78 -20.10 -9.76
CA PHE A 10 11.12 -21.47 -9.39
C PHE A 10 12.12 -22.01 -10.40
N TYR A 11 13.16 -22.64 -9.90
CA TYR A 11 14.24 -23.16 -10.71
C TYR A 11 14.47 -24.63 -10.41
N ASP A 12 14.73 -25.41 -11.45
CA ASP A 12 15.27 -26.75 -11.33
C ASP A 12 16.81 -26.69 -11.29
N TYR A 13 17.43 -27.51 -10.49
CA TYR A 13 18.89 -27.57 -10.38
C TYR A 13 19.57 -28.14 -11.64
N CYS A 14 18.84 -28.77 -12.56
CA CYS A 14 19.25 -29.19 -13.90
C CYS A 14 20.66 -29.81 -13.96
N GLY A 15 20.95 -30.77 -13.08
CA GLY A 15 22.25 -31.46 -13.06
C GLY A 15 23.40 -30.71 -12.43
N LYS A 16 23.18 -29.52 -11.87
CA LYS A 16 24.19 -28.80 -11.06
C LYS A 16 24.18 -29.30 -9.62
N ASN A 17 25.33 -29.23 -8.96
CA ASN A 17 25.43 -29.59 -7.55
C ASN A 17 24.70 -28.54 -6.69
N ILE A 18 23.74 -28.96 -5.86
CA ILE A 18 23.01 -28.08 -4.95
C ILE A 18 23.97 -27.34 -3.98
N ALA A 19 25.13 -27.90 -3.68
CA ALA A 19 26.16 -27.28 -2.83
C ALA A 19 26.72 -25.97 -3.44
N ASP A 20 26.59 -25.77 -4.74
CA ASP A 20 27.03 -24.55 -5.44
C ASP A 20 26.09 -23.36 -5.16
N TYR A 21 24.92 -23.61 -4.54
CA TYR A 21 23.92 -22.61 -4.23
C TYR A 21 23.80 -22.39 -2.72
N ARG A 22 23.56 -21.15 -2.31
CA ARG A 22 23.20 -20.82 -0.93
C ARG A 22 21.72 -21.15 -0.70
N VAL A 23 21.41 -22.41 -0.40
CA VAL A 23 20.06 -22.87 -0.11
C VAL A 23 19.78 -22.75 1.38
N PHE A 24 18.68 -22.10 1.73
CA PHE A 24 18.20 -21.97 3.08
C PHE A 24 16.76 -22.50 3.15
N ASN A 25 16.40 -23.02 4.31
CA ASN A 25 15.06 -23.51 4.58
C ASN A 25 14.52 -22.86 5.85
N ASN A 26 13.23 -22.53 5.85
CA ASN A 26 12.52 -22.05 7.03
C ASN A 26 13.21 -20.85 7.72
N PHE A 27 13.10 -19.67 7.10
CA PHE A 27 13.82 -18.47 7.54
C PHE A 27 13.05 -17.18 7.18
N VAL A 28 13.48 -16.07 7.77
CA VAL A 28 13.02 -14.73 7.35
C VAL A 28 14.08 -14.12 6.42
N SER A 29 13.67 -13.73 5.22
CA SER A 29 14.51 -13.00 4.28
C SER A 29 14.38 -11.50 4.49
N VAL A 30 15.50 -10.79 4.50
CA VAL A 30 15.55 -9.31 4.58
C VAL A 30 16.40 -8.80 3.43
N SER A 31 15.80 -8.00 2.54
CA SER A 31 16.55 -7.37 1.45
C SER A 31 17.26 -6.11 1.94
N PHE A 32 18.28 -5.67 1.21
CA PHE A 32 18.98 -4.43 1.49
C PHE A 32 18.10 -3.16 1.42
N LEU A 33 16.93 -3.25 0.78
CA LEU A 33 15.91 -2.20 0.72
C LEU A 33 14.83 -2.33 1.81
N GLY A 34 15.01 -3.24 2.77
CA GLY A 34 14.07 -3.39 3.89
C GLY A 34 12.82 -4.22 3.58
N THR A 35 12.75 -4.92 2.45
CA THR A 35 11.65 -5.87 2.26
C THR A 35 11.89 -7.14 3.07
N VAL A 36 10.87 -7.60 3.81
CA VAL A 36 10.96 -8.72 4.75
C VAL A 36 9.89 -9.72 4.44
N PHE A 37 10.28 -11.02 4.31
CA PHE A 37 9.35 -12.11 4.06
C PHE A 37 9.75 -13.38 4.81
N TYR A 38 8.77 -14.17 5.22
CA TYR A 38 8.98 -15.52 5.72
C TYR A 38 8.99 -16.51 4.57
N GLN A 39 10.01 -17.35 4.54
CA GLN A 39 10.21 -18.42 3.56
C GLN A 39 10.11 -19.77 4.29
N GLU A 40 9.04 -20.50 4.04
CA GLU A 40 8.76 -21.80 4.69
C GLU A 40 9.60 -22.95 4.09
N GLY A 41 9.71 -22.96 2.77
CA GLY A 41 10.43 -23.99 2.02
C GLY A 41 11.88 -23.63 1.70
N ASP A 42 12.50 -24.46 0.89
CA ASP A 42 13.84 -24.25 0.37
C ASP A 42 13.87 -23.05 -0.58
N ALA A 43 14.78 -22.14 -0.36
CA ALA A 43 15.00 -21.00 -1.23
C ALA A 43 16.46 -20.62 -1.34
N THR A 44 16.88 -20.22 -2.54
CA THR A 44 18.16 -19.57 -2.78
C THR A 44 18.00 -18.06 -2.66
N LEU A 45 19.04 -17.38 -2.19
CA LEU A 45 19.03 -15.95 -1.98
C LEU A 45 19.90 -15.22 -2.98
N ASP A 46 19.38 -14.11 -3.50
CA ASP A 46 20.14 -13.13 -4.26
C ASP A 46 21.22 -12.46 -3.38
N MET A 47 22.23 -11.85 -4.00
CA MET A 47 23.40 -11.25 -3.36
C MET A 47 23.07 -10.25 -2.26
N LYS A 48 21.97 -9.51 -2.41
CA LYS A 48 21.56 -8.42 -1.51
C LYS A 48 20.38 -8.79 -0.60
N VAL A 49 20.24 -10.09 -0.31
CA VAL A 49 19.21 -10.60 0.59
C VAL A 49 19.87 -11.39 1.73
N HIS A 50 19.47 -11.06 2.94
CA HIS A 50 19.95 -11.70 4.17
C HIS A 50 18.98 -12.79 4.62
N CYS A 51 19.54 -13.88 5.17
CA CYS A 51 18.80 -14.95 5.83
C CYS A 51 18.87 -14.77 7.35
N LEU A 52 17.71 -14.63 7.99
CA LEU A 52 17.61 -14.56 9.45
C LEU A 52 16.90 -15.80 9.98
N LYS A 53 17.56 -16.48 10.93
CA LYS A 53 17.00 -17.60 11.70
C LYS A 53 17.19 -17.32 13.19
N PRO A 54 16.18 -17.50 14.03
CA PRO A 54 16.38 -17.45 15.47
C PRO A 54 17.26 -18.61 15.93
N LYS A 55 18.00 -18.41 17.01
CA LYS A 55 18.80 -19.45 17.64
C LYS A 55 17.91 -20.32 18.53
N GLY A 56 18.12 -21.64 18.50
CA GLY A 56 17.46 -22.57 19.43
C GLY A 56 16.00 -22.93 19.13
N ILE A 57 15.42 -22.40 18.05
CA ILE A 57 14.04 -22.71 17.66
C ILE A 57 13.90 -22.83 16.15
N THR A 58 13.00 -23.70 15.72
CA THR A 58 12.60 -23.80 14.32
C THR A 58 11.32 -22.98 14.14
N LEU A 59 11.33 -22.07 13.17
CA LEU A 59 10.15 -21.27 12.85
C LEU A 59 9.04 -22.14 12.24
N ASN A 60 7.82 -21.76 12.52
CA ASN A 60 6.64 -22.20 11.77
C ASN A 60 6.00 -20.98 11.07
N LYS A 61 4.93 -21.22 10.29
CA LYS A 61 4.27 -20.16 9.53
C LYS A 61 3.81 -18.98 10.41
N TYR A 62 3.44 -19.23 11.67
CA TYR A 62 2.95 -18.21 12.58
C TYR A 62 4.09 -17.40 13.19
N THR A 63 5.05 -18.07 13.80
CA THR A 63 6.21 -17.41 14.40
C THR A 63 7.06 -16.68 13.34
N GLY A 64 7.21 -17.27 12.16
CA GLY A 64 7.88 -16.63 11.02
C GLY A 64 7.19 -15.36 10.55
N ARG A 65 5.86 -15.37 10.41
CA ARG A 65 5.08 -14.18 10.02
C ARG A 65 5.05 -13.12 11.12
N PHE A 66 5.03 -13.50 12.40
CA PHE A 66 5.17 -12.57 13.51
C PHE A 66 6.50 -11.82 13.45
N LEU A 67 7.60 -12.54 13.26
CA LEU A 67 8.93 -11.94 13.09
C LEU A 67 9.00 -10.98 11.89
N VAL A 68 8.35 -11.32 10.78
CA VAL A 68 8.25 -10.40 9.63
C VAL A 68 7.61 -9.08 10.06
N GLY A 69 6.52 -9.12 10.83
CA GLY A 69 5.87 -7.93 11.36
C GLY A 69 6.76 -7.10 12.28
N ALA A 70 7.43 -7.76 13.23
CA ALA A 70 8.33 -7.10 14.18
C ALA A 70 9.55 -6.46 13.50
N ILE A 71 10.15 -7.16 12.54
CA ILE A 71 11.30 -6.63 11.79
C ILE A 71 10.86 -5.45 10.91
N ARG A 72 9.72 -5.54 10.23
CA ARG A 72 9.18 -4.43 9.44
C ARG A 72 8.87 -3.20 10.30
N ALA A 73 8.37 -3.38 11.51
CA ALA A 73 8.11 -2.27 12.43
C ALA A 73 9.42 -1.56 12.81
N SER A 74 10.47 -2.33 13.16
CA SER A 74 11.80 -1.77 13.47
C SER A 74 12.43 -1.04 12.27
N LEU A 75 12.24 -1.56 11.04
CA LEU A 75 12.78 -0.95 9.83
C LEU A 75 12.08 0.34 9.42
N ARG A 76 10.82 0.57 9.83
CA ARG A 76 10.11 1.83 9.57
C ARG A 76 10.69 3.01 10.35
N GLU A 77 11.32 2.75 11.47
CA GLU A 77 12.00 3.76 12.27
C GLU A 77 13.36 4.17 11.67
N SER A 78 13.87 3.40 10.69
CA SER A 78 15.13 3.68 9.99
C SER A 78 14.87 4.49 8.73
N THR A 79 15.61 5.57 8.52
CA THR A 79 15.49 6.42 7.35
C THR A 79 15.96 5.70 6.07
N TYR A 80 15.37 6.04 4.93
CA TYR A 80 15.61 5.44 3.60
C TYR A 80 17.06 5.56 3.08
N SER A 81 17.92 6.32 3.79
CA SER A 81 19.33 6.50 3.47
C SER A 81 20.23 5.32 3.91
N ASP A 82 19.74 4.49 4.84
CA ASP A 82 20.56 3.42 5.41
C ASP A 82 20.20 2.08 4.75
N GLN A 83 20.95 1.73 3.71
CA GLN A 83 20.84 0.39 3.12
C GLN A 83 21.17 -0.67 4.17
N ILE A 84 20.25 -1.62 4.36
CA ILE A 84 20.44 -2.72 5.31
C ILE A 84 21.58 -3.60 4.81
N SER A 85 22.74 -3.44 5.41
CA SER A 85 23.94 -4.20 5.10
C SER A 85 24.22 -5.28 6.14
N SER A 86 25.11 -6.20 5.84
CA SER A 86 25.60 -7.19 6.79
C SER A 86 26.34 -6.57 8.00
N LEU A 87 26.72 -5.30 7.91
CA LEU A 87 27.33 -4.56 9.02
C LEU A 87 26.28 -3.91 9.94
N ILE A 88 25.17 -3.43 9.37
CA ILE A 88 24.10 -2.75 10.12
C ILE A 88 23.14 -3.76 10.75
N LEU A 89 22.82 -4.84 10.04
CA LEU A 89 21.84 -5.83 10.49
C LEU A 89 22.11 -6.43 11.88
N PRO A 90 23.35 -6.75 12.29
CA PRO A 90 23.65 -7.25 13.63
C PRO A 90 23.42 -6.24 14.77
N GLU A 91 23.46 -4.94 14.46
CA GLU A 91 23.25 -3.86 15.44
C GLU A 91 21.77 -3.53 15.63
N MET A 92 20.91 -4.07 14.77
CA MET A 92 19.48 -3.82 14.84
C MET A 92 18.81 -4.60 15.97
N SER A 93 17.95 -3.96 16.71
CA SER A 93 17.10 -4.58 17.72
C SER A 93 15.64 -4.63 17.26
N ILE A 94 14.95 -5.69 17.64
CA ILE A 94 13.51 -5.85 17.44
C ILE A 94 12.82 -6.05 18.79
N LYS A 95 11.60 -5.54 18.91
CA LYS A 95 10.75 -5.76 20.10
C LYS A 95 9.92 -7.01 19.89
N LEU A 96 10.01 -7.95 20.83
CA LEU A 96 9.22 -9.18 20.84
C LEU A 96 8.50 -9.32 22.17
N PRO A 97 7.34 -10.00 22.23
CA PRO A 97 6.76 -10.47 23.47
C PRO A 97 7.77 -11.33 24.23
N ALA A 98 7.85 -11.16 25.53
CA ALA A 98 8.79 -11.87 26.38
C ALA A 98 8.06 -12.67 27.46
N THR A 99 8.63 -13.82 27.80
CA THR A 99 8.23 -14.59 28.98
C THR A 99 8.62 -13.85 30.28
N PRO A 100 8.14 -14.25 31.45
CA PRO A 100 8.57 -13.67 32.72
C PRO A 100 10.09 -13.75 32.97
N ASP A 101 10.76 -14.73 32.36
CA ASP A 101 12.20 -14.92 32.45
C ASP A 101 13.00 -14.03 31.48
N GLY A 102 12.30 -13.26 30.61
CA GLY A 102 12.90 -12.34 29.65
C GLY A 102 13.23 -12.95 28.30
N ASP A 103 12.95 -14.22 28.08
CA ASP A 103 13.12 -14.88 26.77
C ASP A 103 11.96 -14.56 25.82
N PRO A 104 12.15 -14.62 24.49
CA PRO A 104 11.07 -14.43 23.52
C PRO A 104 9.93 -15.45 23.73
N ASP A 105 8.70 -14.96 23.88
CA ASP A 105 7.51 -15.81 24.08
C ASP A 105 6.97 -16.31 22.72
N TRP A 106 7.57 -17.39 22.23
CA TRP A 106 7.21 -18.02 20.97
C TRP A 106 5.79 -18.60 20.96
N ALA A 107 5.33 -19.10 22.12
CA ALA A 107 3.98 -19.66 22.24
C ALA A 107 2.91 -18.57 22.10
N TYR A 108 3.15 -17.42 22.71
CA TYR A 108 2.29 -16.25 22.53
C TYR A 108 2.27 -15.80 21.06
N MET A 109 3.44 -15.64 20.43
CA MET A 109 3.54 -15.21 19.03
C MET A 109 2.80 -16.16 18.08
N GLU A 110 2.91 -17.47 18.32
CA GLU A 110 2.20 -18.48 17.54
C GLU A 110 0.68 -18.38 17.72
N SER A 111 0.20 -18.36 18.96
CA SER A 111 -1.23 -18.28 19.26
C SER A 111 -1.85 -16.98 18.76
N TYR A 112 -1.15 -15.86 18.88
CA TYR A 112 -1.60 -14.57 18.37
C TYR A 112 -1.82 -14.62 16.85
N MET A 113 -0.84 -15.12 16.10
CA MET A 113 -0.94 -15.21 14.64
C MET A 113 -1.98 -16.23 14.17
N ALA A 114 -2.14 -17.36 14.88
CA ALA A 114 -3.19 -18.34 14.59
C ALA A 114 -4.59 -17.73 14.79
N ASN A 115 -4.81 -17.01 15.89
CA ASN A 115 -6.06 -16.29 16.14
C ASN A 115 -6.31 -15.20 15.07
N LEU A 116 -5.28 -14.48 14.66
CA LEU A 116 -5.40 -13.49 13.60
C LEU A 116 -5.78 -14.13 12.26
N GLU A 117 -5.17 -15.27 11.90
CA GLU A 117 -5.52 -16.02 10.67
C GLU A 117 -6.98 -16.46 10.68
N THR A 118 -7.47 -16.95 11.83
CA THR A 118 -8.88 -17.34 12.01
C THR A 118 -9.82 -16.15 11.80
N LYS A 119 -9.54 -15.01 12.45
CA LYS A 119 -10.33 -13.79 12.29
C LYS A 119 -10.36 -13.28 10.84
N VAL A 120 -9.22 -13.35 10.16
CA VAL A 120 -9.14 -12.98 8.72
C VAL A 120 -9.97 -13.95 7.87
N ALA A 121 -9.92 -15.26 8.13
CA ALA A 121 -10.70 -16.25 7.40
C ALA A 121 -12.22 -16.03 7.59
N GLU A 122 -12.66 -15.77 8.82
CA GLU A 122 -14.06 -15.43 9.12
C GLU A 122 -14.51 -14.18 8.38
N SER A 123 -13.67 -13.12 8.40
CA SER A 123 -13.94 -11.87 7.67
C SER A 123 -14.05 -12.08 6.17
N LEU A 124 -13.16 -12.89 5.58
CA LEU A 124 -13.21 -13.24 4.16
C LEU A 124 -14.49 -14.02 3.81
N THR A 125 -14.93 -14.91 4.69
CA THR A 125 -16.18 -15.66 4.52
C THR A 125 -17.39 -14.72 4.51
N LEU A 126 -17.44 -13.74 5.44
CA LEU A 126 -18.50 -12.74 5.51
C LEU A 126 -18.50 -11.83 4.27
N LEU A 127 -17.32 -11.39 3.82
CA LEU A 127 -17.17 -10.58 2.62
C LEU A 127 -17.59 -11.36 1.36
N GLN A 128 -17.26 -12.65 1.29
CA GLN A 128 -17.67 -13.51 0.19
C GLN A 128 -19.19 -13.72 0.17
N ALA A 129 -19.80 -13.95 1.33
CA ALA A 129 -21.26 -14.07 1.45
C ALA A 129 -21.97 -12.77 1.07
N ALA A 130 -21.44 -11.61 1.47
CA ALA A 130 -21.96 -10.30 1.06
C ALA A 130 -21.85 -10.10 -0.46
N LYS A 131 -20.73 -10.48 -1.07
CA LYS A 131 -20.50 -10.41 -2.52
C LYS A 131 -21.44 -11.34 -3.28
N ASP A 132 -21.69 -12.55 -2.77
CA ASP A 132 -22.58 -13.51 -3.43
C ASP A 132 -24.06 -13.10 -3.29
N ALA A 133 -24.44 -12.45 -2.20
CA ALA A 133 -25.78 -11.86 -2.07
C ALA A 133 -26.01 -10.70 -3.06
N GLU A 134 -24.96 -9.98 -3.46
CA GLU A 134 -25.02 -8.88 -4.43
C GLU A 134 -25.02 -9.33 -5.89
N LYS A 135 -24.48 -10.51 -6.21
CA LYS A 135 -24.49 -11.09 -7.57
C LYS A 135 -25.88 -11.31 -8.18
N LYS A 136 -26.95 -11.18 -7.38
CA LYS A 136 -28.33 -11.31 -7.86
C LYS A 136 -28.88 -10.10 -8.65
N LYS A 137 -28.17 -8.98 -8.69
CA LYS A 137 -28.48 -7.84 -9.56
C LYS A 137 -27.33 -7.64 -10.54
N VAL A 138 -27.53 -8.09 -11.78
CA VAL A 138 -26.64 -7.70 -12.90
C VAL A 138 -26.81 -6.20 -13.09
N ASP A 139 -25.75 -5.44 -12.88
CA ASP A 139 -25.73 -4.02 -13.25
C ASP A 139 -25.55 -3.97 -14.77
N THR A 140 -26.62 -3.60 -15.49
CA THR A 140 -26.66 -3.47 -16.95
C THR A 140 -26.30 -2.05 -17.40
N ARG A 141 -25.72 -1.23 -16.50
CA ARG A 141 -25.37 0.15 -16.78
C ARG A 141 -24.29 0.24 -17.86
N GLU A 142 -24.44 1.21 -18.72
CA GLU A 142 -23.43 1.51 -19.72
C GLU A 142 -22.24 2.25 -19.09
N TRP A 143 -21.05 2.02 -19.67
CA TRP A 143 -19.77 2.63 -19.26
C TRP A 143 -19.17 3.36 -20.44
N GLY A 144 -18.77 4.61 -20.22
CA GLY A 144 -18.04 5.43 -21.18
C GLY A 144 -16.54 5.47 -20.87
N GLU A 145 -15.78 5.89 -21.85
CA GLU A 145 -14.33 6.13 -21.76
C GLU A 145 -14.07 7.63 -21.72
N PHE A 146 -13.25 8.06 -20.75
CA PHE A 146 -12.98 9.47 -20.50
C PHE A 146 -11.49 9.70 -20.27
N HIS A 147 -10.98 10.82 -20.78
CA HIS A 147 -9.66 11.30 -20.37
C HIS A 147 -9.78 12.07 -19.06
N LEU A 148 -8.75 11.96 -18.20
CA LEU A 148 -8.77 12.67 -16.92
C LEU A 148 -8.81 14.18 -17.08
N TYR A 149 -8.17 14.71 -18.14
CA TYR A 149 -8.13 16.14 -18.40
C TYR A 149 -9.48 16.73 -18.88
N ASP A 150 -10.43 15.89 -19.29
CA ASP A 150 -11.80 16.34 -19.63
C ASP A 150 -12.63 16.59 -18.37
N ILE A 151 -12.20 16.04 -17.24
CA ILE A 151 -12.94 16.07 -15.97
C ILE A 151 -12.20 16.90 -14.91
N PHE A 152 -10.87 16.83 -14.89
CA PHE A 152 -10.02 17.42 -13.84
C PHE A 152 -8.94 18.32 -14.40
N SER A 153 -8.61 19.36 -13.65
CA SER A 153 -7.33 20.05 -13.80
C SER A 153 -6.21 19.18 -13.30
N ILE A 154 -5.15 18.99 -14.12
CA ILE A 154 -4.04 18.07 -13.82
C ILE A 154 -2.77 18.86 -13.50
N SER A 155 -2.26 18.70 -12.28
CA SER A 155 -0.97 19.20 -11.83
C SER A 155 0.03 18.06 -11.65
N MET A 156 1.30 18.28 -11.99
CA MET A 156 2.38 17.32 -11.75
C MET A 156 2.98 17.44 -10.33
N GLY A 157 2.24 17.99 -9.42
CA GLY A 157 2.60 18.15 -8.00
C GLY A 157 3.78 19.08 -7.73
N ASN A 158 4.16 19.20 -6.45
CA ASN A 158 5.27 20.08 -6.02
C ASN A 158 6.65 19.51 -6.39
N LYS A 159 6.78 18.19 -6.51
CA LYS A 159 8.05 17.48 -6.78
C LYS A 159 9.10 17.68 -5.69
N PHE A 160 8.67 17.81 -4.45
CA PHE A 160 9.58 18.00 -3.33
C PHE A 160 10.37 16.72 -3.02
N ASP A 161 11.56 16.92 -2.48
CA ASP A 161 12.42 15.84 -2.01
C ASP A 161 12.22 15.68 -0.49
N ARG A 162 11.74 14.51 -0.06
CA ARG A 162 11.48 14.22 1.35
C ARG A 162 12.70 14.48 2.24
N SER A 163 13.91 14.17 1.76
CA SER A 163 15.14 14.36 2.53
C SER A 163 15.43 15.82 2.90
N LYS A 164 14.73 16.77 2.24
CA LYS A 164 14.85 18.21 2.49
C LYS A 164 13.67 18.78 3.25
N MET A 165 12.72 17.94 3.64
CA MET A 165 11.55 18.34 4.42
C MET A 165 11.86 18.26 5.92
N CYS A 166 11.24 19.14 6.70
CA CYS A 166 11.26 19.04 8.15
C CYS A 166 10.04 18.22 8.58
N GLU A 167 10.26 16.98 8.97
CA GLU A 167 9.21 16.06 9.46
C GLU A 167 8.78 16.49 10.87
N VAL A 168 7.47 16.40 11.13
CA VAL A 168 6.82 16.73 12.40
C VAL A 168 5.71 15.72 12.70
N ASP A 169 5.31 15.63 13.98
CA ASP A 169 4.23 14.72 14.39
C ASP A 169 2.86 15.17 13.85
N GLU A 170 2.63 16.49 13.83
CA GLU A 170 1.41 17.11 13.29
C GLU A 170 1.79 18.24 12.31
N GLY A 171 1.21 18.22 11.11
CA GLY A 171 1.54 19.20 10.07
C GLY A 171 0.81 18.92 8.76
N ILE A 172 1.38 19.44 7.67
CA ILE A 172 0.89 19.24 6.30
C ILE A 172 1.31 17.84 5.83
N ASN A 173 0.38 17.06 5.28
CA ASN A 173 0.68 15.73 4.77
C ASN A 173 1.71 15.80 3.63
N PHE A 174 2.69 14.92 3.65
CA PHE A 174 3.62 14.73 2.54
C PHE A 174 3.30 13.43 1.80
N VAL A 175 2.73 13.57 0.60
CA VAL A 175 2.28 12.44 -0.22
C VAL A 175 3.40 11.93 -1.11
N GLY A 176 3.71 10.67 -0.95
CA GLY A 176 4.70 9.93 -1.74
C GLY A 176 4.06 8.98 -2.76
N ARG A 177 4.84 8.00 -3.21
CA ARG A 177 4.46 7.04 -4.27
C ARG A 177 4.06 5.68 -3.70
N SER A 178 3.55 5.64 -2.47
CA SER A 178 3.14 4.40 -1.79
C SER A 178 1.68 4.08 -2.09
N ALA A 179 1.33 2.79 -2.17
CA ALA A 179 -0.06 2.33 -2.16
C ALA A 179 -0.62 2.15 -0.73
N LEU A 180 0.17 2.44 0.30
CA LEU A 180 -0.22 2.34 1.70
C LEU A 180 -0.49 3.72 2.29
N THR A 181 -1.22 3.76 3.40
CA THR A 181 -1.47 4.98 4.20
C THR A 181 -1.96 6.16 3.38
N ASN A 182 -2.86 5.93 2.43
CA ASN A 182 -3.38 6.98 1.52
C ASN A 182 -2.26 7.71 0.73
N GLY A 183 -1.11 7.06 0.52
CA GLY A 183 0.08 7.65 -0.10
C GLY A 183 0.89 8.57 0.84
N VAL A 184 0.39 8.87 2.05
CA VAL A 184 1.04 9.76 3.01
C VAL A 184 2.26 9.08 3.62
N ALA A 185 3.41 9.72 3.47
CA ALA A 185 4.69 9.23 3.99
C ALA A 185 5.03 9.78 5.39
N CYS A 186 4.68 11.04 5.64
CA CYS A 186 4.91 11.74 6.92
C CYS A 186 4.10 13.05 6.93
N ALA A 187 4.09 13.77 8.05
CA ALA A 187 3.69 15.15 8.12
C ALA A 187 4.94 16.06 8.12
N VAL A 188 4.83 17.24 7.52
CA VAL A 188 5.92 18.21 7.40
C VAL A 188 5.48 19.64 7.75
N THR A 189 6.44 20.49 8.07
CA THR A 189 6.18 21.92 8.21
C THR A 189 5.88 22.59 6.86
N SER A 190 5.37 23.82 6.88
CA SER A 190 5.24 24.62 5.67
C SER A 190 6.59 24.79 4.96
N VAL A 191 6.55 24.81 3.63
CA VAL A 191 7.74 24.91 2.76
C VAL A 191 7.83 26.32 2.20
N GLU A 192 9.02 26.90 2.19
CA GLU A 192 9.31 28.17 1.54
C GLU A 192 10.02 27.97 0.20
N ASP A 193 9.70 28.81 -0.77
CA ASP A 193 10.41 28.87 -2.04
C ASP A 193 11.79 29.55 -1.88
N LYS A 194 12.57 29.61 -2.96
CA LYS A 194 13.89 30.28 -2.97
C LYS A 194 13.85 31.77 -2.67
N LYS A 195 12.68 32.36 -2.68
CA LYS A 195 12.45 33.81 -2.40
C LYS A 195 11.91 34.05 -1.00
N GLY A 196 11.72 32.97 -0.20
CA GLY A 196 11.17 33.06 1.14
C GLY A 196 9.64 33.15 1.19
N ASN A 197 8.93 32.88 0.09
CA ASN A 197 7.48 32.82 0.09
C ASN A 197 7.00 31.41 0.46
N THR A 198 5.98 31.33 1.30
CA THR A 198 5.36 30.04 1.63
C THR A 198 4.70 29.43 0.39
N VAL A 199 5.09 28.21 0.04
CA VAL A 199 4.43 27.44 -1.01
C VAL A 199 3.10 26.94 -0.48
N GLN A 200 2.01 27.26 -1.17
CA GLN A 200 0.69 26.81 -0.77
C GLN A 200 0.58 25.28 -0.96
N PRO A 201 0.10 24.54 0.04
CA PRO A 201 -0.21 23.12 -0.12
C PRO A 201 -1.40 22.94 -1.04
N TYR A 202 -1.53 21.76 -1.62
CA TYR A 202 -2.77 21.34 -2.30
C TYR A 202 -3.88 21.17 -1.26
N PRO A 203 -5.13 21.49 -1.60
CA PRO A 203 -6.23 21.39 -0.66
C PRO A 203 -6.65 19.95 -0.40
N ALA A 204 -7.32 19.73 0.72
CA ALA A 204 -8.07 18.48 0.95
C ALA A 204 -9.13 18.29 -0.15
N GLY A 205 -9.48 17.03 -0.44
CA GLY A 205 -10.45 16.66 -1.46
C GLY A 205 -9.88 16.52 -2.87
N ASP A 206 -8.61 16.85 -3.11
CA ASP A 206 -7.94 16.54 -4.37
C ASP A 206 -7.52 15.08 -4.44
N ILE A 207 -7.44 14.54 -5.68
CA ILE A 207 -6.98 13.17 -5.91
C ILE A 207 -5.49 13.20 -6.23
N THR A 208 -4.70 12.38 -5.54
CA THR A 208 -3.29 12.12 -5.87
C THR A 208 -3.14 10.80 -6.62
N ILE A 209 -2.24 10.75 -7.60
CA ILE A 209 -1.91 9.55 -8.38
C ILE A 209 -0.40 9.34 -8.37
N ALA A 210 0.05 8.18 -7.93
CA ALA A 210 1.46 7.79 -8.05
C ALA A 210 1.79 7.42 -9.50
N LEU A 211 2.71 8.16 -10.12
CA LEU A 211 3.16 7.95 -11.52
C LEU A 211 4.38 7.01 -11.60
N GLY A 212 4.93 6.62 -10.46
CA GLY A 212 6.04 5.70 -10.31
C GLY A 212 6.01 5.04 -8.94
N GLY A 213 6.81 4.03 -8.68
CA GLY A 213 6.71 3.24 -7.46
C GLY A 213 5.47 2.35 -7.49
N SER A 214 4.44 2.66 -6.69
CA SER A 214 3.13 2.01 -6.78
C SER A 214 2.28 2.69 -7.86
N ILE A 215 2.60 2.45 -9.14
CA ILE A 215 1.95 3.11 -10.29
C ILE A 215 0.43 2.96 -10.21
N GLY A 216 -0.26 4.06 -10.42
CA GLY A 216 -1.72 4.11 -10.43
C GLY A 216 -2.38 4.06 -9.06
N ALA A 217 -1.61 4.00 -7.96
CA ALA A 217 -2.18 4.18 -6.63
C ALA A 217 -2.77 5.59 -6.55
N ALA A 218 -4.10 5.66 -6.48
CA ALA A 218 -4.84 6.91 -6.51
C ALA A 218 -5.67 7.06 -5.23
N PHE A 219 -5.59 8.25 -4.61
CA PHE A 219 -6.25 8.52 -3.33
C PHE A 219 -6.84 9.92 -3.28
N VAL A 220 -8.02 10.06 -2.70
CA VAL A 220 -8.57 11.34 -2.28
C VAL A 220 -7.91 11.73 -0.96
N GLN A 221 -7.31 12.90 -0.90
CA GLN A 221 -6.61 13.38 0.29
C GLN A 221 -7.59 14.05 1.26
N ASP A 222 -7.54 13.67 2.53
CA ASP A 222 -8.43 14.17 3.59
C ASP A 222 -7.95 15.45 4.26
N ARG A 223 -6.69 15.85 4.01
CA ARG A 223 -6.05 17.06 4.55
C ARG A 223 -5.24 17.76 3.47
N GLU A 224 -4.81 18.99 3.75
CA GLU A 224 -3.83 19.71 2.93
C GLU A 224 -2.54 18.93 2.80
N PHE A 225 -1.91 19.00 1.63
CA PHE A 225 -0.75 18.18 1.36
C PHE A 225 0.25 18.82 0.39
N TYR A 226 1.49 18.39 0.51
CA TYR A 226 2.53 18.52 -0.50
C TYR A 226 2.80 17.16 -1.15
N THR A 227 3.46 17.17 -2.30
CA THR A 227 3.77 15.95 -3.04
C THR A 227 5.26 15.76 -3.29
N SER A 228 5.69 14.52 -3.28
CA SER A 228 7.00 14.10 -3.77
C SER A 228 7.07 14.14 -5.32
N GLN A 229 8.23 13.78 -5.86
CA GLN A 229 8.39 13.56 -7.30
C GLN A 229 7.51 12.40 -7.77
N ASN A 230 7.06 12.49 -9.04
CA ASN A 230 6.21 11.47 -9.70
C ASN A 230 4.88 11.20 -8.96
N VAL A 231 4.28 12.25 -8.41
CA VAL A 231 2.89 12.28 -7.94
C VAL A 231 2.15 13.35 -8.72
N CYS A 232 1.03 12.96 -9.34
CA CYS A 232 0.11 13.83 -10.03
C CYS A 232 -1.04 14.20 -9.09
N VAL A 233 -1.59 15.40 -9.26
CA VAL A 233 -2.76 15.90 -8.51
C VAL A 233 -3.86 16.25 -9.48
N LEU A 234 -5.06 15.75 -9.22
CA LEU A 234 -6.27 16.07 -9.95
C LEU A 234 -7.15 16.97 -9.06
N HIS A 235 -7.54 18.10 -9.60
CA HIS A 235 -8.40 19.07 -8.95
C HIS A 235 -9.65 19.35 -9.78
N THR A 236 -10.77 19.57 -9.12
CA THR A 236 -12.02 20.02 -9.77
C THR A 236 -12.82 20.92 -8.82
N ASP A 237 -13.40 21.97 -9.38
CA ASP A 237 -14.34 22.86 -8.70
C ASP A 237 -15.81 22.49 -9.00
N ASP A 238 -16.03 21.41 -9.78
CA ASP A 238 -17.39 20.95 -10.10
C ASP A 238 -18.07 20.35 -8.85
N PRO A 239 -19.11 21.00 -8.30
CA PRO A 239 -19.77 20.53 -7.09
C PRO A 239 -20.56 19.23 -7.28
N SER A 240 -20.80 18.80 -8.52
CA SER A 240 -21.45 17.51 -8.81
C SER A 240 -20.50 16.32 -8.56
N ILE A 241 -19.18 16.56 -8.56
CA ILE A 241 -18.15 15.57 -8.29
C ILE A 241 -17.85 15.54 -6.80
N THR A 242 -18.69 14.87 -6.05
CA THR A 242 -18.58 14.74 -4.60
C THR A 242 -17.33 13.95 -4.18
N GLU A 243 -16.99 13.97 -2.91
CA GLU A 243 -15.87 13.19 -2.38
C GLU A 243 -16.04 11.69 -2.65
N ARG A 244 -17.24 11.14 -2.49
CA ARG A 244 -17.53 9.74 -2.81
C ARG A 244 -17.39 9.43 -4.30
N ALA A 245 -17.86 10.33 -5.17
CA ALA A 245 -17.63 10.21 -6.60
C ALA A 245 -16.11 10.20 -6.93
N LYS A 246 -15.31 11.02 -6.24
CA LYS A 246 -13.85 11.03 -6.36
C LYS A 246 -13.23 9.71 -5.88
N TRP A 247 -13.75 9.05 -4.84
CA TRP A 247 -13.31 7.70 -4.43
C TRP A 247 -13.57 6.66 -5.52
N PHE A 248 -14.73 6.75 -6.17
CA PHE A 248 -15.04 5.88 -7.32
C PHE A 248 -14.05 6.09 -8.47
N VAL A 249 -13.78 7.35 -8.82
CA VAL A 249 -12.80 7.72 -9.85
C VAL A 249 -11.40 7.20 -9.48
N SER A 250 -10.97 7.35 -8.23
CA SER A 250 -9.67 6.83 -7.75
C SER A 250 -9.56 5.32 -7.94
N ALA A 251 -10.62 4.56 -7.65
CA ALA A 251 -10.67 3.12 -7.90
C ALA A 251 -10.59 2.80 -9.41
N SER A 252 -11.30 3.56 -10.25
CA SER A 252 -11.25 3.41 -11.71
C SER A 252 -9.86 3.71 -12.27
N ILE A 253 -9.18 4.75 -11.79
CA ILE A 253 -7.79 5.08 -12.16
C ILE A 253 -6.89 3.90 -11.83
N THR A 254 -6.95 3.39 -10.60
CA THR A 254 -6.12 2.25 -10.17
C THR A 254 -6.39 1.01 -11.04
N ALA A 255 -7.64 0.72 -11.37
CA ALA A 255 -8.01 -0.39 -12.23
C ALA A 255 -7.50 -0.23 -13.68
N SER A 256 -7.45 1.00 -14.20
CA SER A 256 -6.98 1.30 -15.56
C SER A 256 -5.46 1.26 -15.69
N CYS A 257 -4.71 1.26 -14.58
CA CYS A 257 -3.25 1.28 -14.59
C CYS A 257 -2.58 -0.09 -14.76
N GLY A 258 -3.34 -1.18 -14.86
CA GLY A 258 -2.79 -2.54 -14.92
C GLY A 258 -1.85 -2.84 -16.09
N ASN A 259 -1.83 -2.00 -17.12
CA ASN A 259 -0.99 -2.16 -18.30
C ASN A 259 0.29 -1.31 -18.28
N TYR A 260 0.48 -0.48 -17.25
CA TYR A 260 1.65 0.41 -17.14
C TYR A 260 2.70 -0.19 -16.23
N GLU A 261 3.96 -0.13 -16.65
CA GLU A 261 5.10 -0.68 -15.91
C GLU A 261 6.13 0.41 -15.60
N ALA A 262 6.71 0.32 -14.39
CA ALA A 262 7.79 1.20 -13.99
C ALA A 262 9.01 1.01 -14.91
N PHE A 263 9.56 2.13 -15.42
CA PHE A 263 10.74 2.23 -16.27
C PHE A 263 10.57 1.86 -17.76
N THR A 264 9.53 1.15 -18.16
CA THR A 264 9.30 0.77 -19.55
C THR A 264 8.21 1.59 -20.20
N ASP A 265 7.07 1.71 -19.55
CA ASP A 265 5.91 2.49 -20.01
C ASP A 265 5.32 3.29 -18.83
N GLU A 266 5.98 4.39 -18.50
CA GLU A 266 5.66 5.20 -17.35
C GLU A 266 4.38 5.99 -17.55
N LEU A 267 3.44 5.87 -16.61
CA LEU A 267 2.15 6.58 -16.59
C LEU A 267 2.29 8.11 -16.73
N ASN A 268 3.41 8.70 -16.31
CA ASN A 268 3.65 10.14 -16.42
C ASN A 268 3.61 10.69 -17.85
N ARG A 269 3.88 9.85 -18.87
CA ARG A 269 3.82 10.21 -20.29
C ARG A 269 2.39 10.22 -20.81
N HIS A 270 1.52 9.42 -20.21
CA HIS A 270 0.17 9.12 -20.68
C HIS A 270 -0.92 9.93 -19.94
N ILE A 271 -0.70 10.26 -18.67
CA ILE A 271 -1.71 10.86 -17.78
C ILE A 271 -2.38 12.12 -18.35
N ARG A 272 -1.71 12.87 -19.23
CA ARG A 272 -2.20 14.11 -19.85
C ARG A 272 -2.54 13.96 -21.33
N THR A 273 -2.36 12.79 -21.91
CA THR A 273 -2.50 12.58 -23.36
C THR A 273 -3.53 11.53 -23.72
N ASP A 274 -3.27 10.28 -23.41
CA ASP A 274 -4.03 9.13 -23.88
C ASP A 274 -4.49 8.19 -22.76
N PHE A 275 -4.23 8.54 -21.49
CA PHE A 275 -4.73 7.77 -20.37
C PHE A 275 -6.25 7.87 -20.27
N ILE A 276 -6.90 6.72 -20.32
CA ILE A 276 -8.35 6.58 -20.32
C ILE A 276 -8.81 5.84 -19.08
N ILE A 277 -9.85 6.37 -18.43
CA ILE A 277 -10.60 5.70 -17.39
C ILE A 277 -12.00 5.34 -17.89
N ARG A 278 -12.59 4.31 -17.31
CA ARG A 278 -13.97 3.92 -17.60
C ARG A 278 -14.87 4.28 -16.45
N LEU A 279 -15.93 5.03 -16.73
CA LEU A 279 -16.93 5.48 -15.75
C LEU A 279 -18.34 5.09 -16.20
N PRO A 280 -19.25 4.81 -15.27
CA PRO A 280 -20.65 4.64 -15.59
C PRO A 280 -21.22 5.95 -16.18
N VAL A 281 -22.05 5.83 -17.20
CA VAL A 281 -22.63 6.99 -17.88
C VAL A 281 -24.12 7.10 -17.64
N ASP A 282 -24.62 8.32 -17.70
CA ASP A 282 -26.03 8.65 -17.71
C ASP A 282 -26.63 8.51 -19.12
N LYS A 283 -27.90 8.87 -19.27
CA LYS A 283 -28.63 8.82 -20.55
C LYS A 283 -28.08 9.77 -21.64
N THR A 284 -27.22 10.71 -21.24
CA THR A 284 -26.58 11.69 -22.14
C THR A 284 -25.14 11.31 -22.48
N SER A 285 -24.71 10.09 -22.08
CA SER A 285 -23.35 9.59 -22.22
C SER A 285 -22.29 10.42 -21.46
N GLN A 286 -22.72 11.14 -20.42
CA GLN A 286 -21.84 11.84 -19.48
C GLN A 286 -21.61 10.99 -18.22
N PRO A 287 -20.52 11.22 -17.44
CA PRO A 287 -20.29 10.50 -16.19
C PRO A 287 -21.49 10.64 -15.23
N ASP A 288 -22.04 9.52 -14.77
CA ASP A 288 -23.15 9.50 -13.82
C ASP A 288 -22.66 9.67 -12.38
N TRP A 289 -22.38 10.93 -12.02
CA TRP A 289 -21.88 11.29 -10.69
C TRP A 289 -22.82 10.88 -9.55
N ALA A 290 -24.12 10.98 -9.79
CA ALA A 290 -25.12 10.59 -8.80
C ALA A 290 -25.10 9.08 -8.51
N TYR A 291 -24.91 8.28 -9.54
CA TYR A 291 -24.73 6.85 -9.37
C TYR A 291 -23.45 6.51 -8.60
N MET A 292 -22.32 7.14 -8.96
CA MET A 292 -21.04 6.91 -8.30
C MET A 292 -21.10 7.30 -6.81
N GLU A 293 -21.73 8.42 -6.48
CA GLU A 293 -21.99 8.84 -5.10
C GLU A 293 -22.78 7.77 -4.34
N GLU A 294 -23.90 7.33 -4.90
CA GLU A 294 -24.79 6.35 -4.25
C GLU A 294 -24.12 4.98 -4.12
N TYR A 295 -23.33 4.57 -5.11
CA TYR A 295 -22.56 3.34 -5.07
C TYR A 295 -21.56 3.35 -3.92
N MET A 296 -20.75 4.41 -3.82
CA MET A 296 -19.73 4.53 -2.78
C MET A 296 -20.35 4.72 -1.38
N ARG A 297 -21.50 5.39 -1.27
CA ARG A 297 -22.26 5.46 -0.02
C ARG A 297 -22.63 4.05 0.49
N LYS A 298 -23.10 3.18 -0.41
CA LYS A 298 -23.42 1.78 -0.07
C LYS A 298 -22.18 0.97 0.31
N VAL A 299 -21.06 1.20 -0.36
CA VAL A 299 -19.79 0.56 -0.01
C VAL A 299 -19.34 1.01 1.38
N GLU A 300 -19.40 2.31 1.68
CA GLU A 300 -19.05 2.86 2.98
C GLU A 300 -19.92 2.29 4.11
N GLU A 301 -21.23 2.19 3.90
CA GLU A 301 -22.14 1.57 4.87
C GLU A 301 -21.81 0.10 5.14
N LYS A 302 -21.46 -0.66 4.10
CA LYS A 302 -21.02 -2.04 4.26
C LYS A 302 -19.73 -2.15 5.08
N VAL A 303 -18.75 -1.30 4.79
CA VAL A 303 -17.49 -1.26 5.54
C VAL A 303 -17.75 -0.89 7.00
N LYS A 304 -18.57 0.12 7.28
CA LYS A 304 -18.97 0.51 8.66
C LYS A 304 -19.63 -0.65 9.40
N ASN A 305 -20.53 -1.38 8.75
CA ASN A 305 -21.19 -2.53 9.37
C ASN A 305 -20.19 -3.65 9.72
N VAL A 306 -19.21 -3.91 8.88
CA VAL A 306 -18.14 -4.87 9.15
C VAL A 306 -17.26 -4.40 10.32
N LEU A 307 -16.86 -3.13 10.35
CA LEU A 307 -16.05 -2.57 11.43
C LEU A 307 -16.80 -2.60 12.77
N ASN A 308 -18.08 -2.24 12.80
CA ASN A 308 -18.92 -2.29 14.00
C ASN A 308 -19.08 -3.74 14.53
N TYR A 309 -19.09 -4.74 13.67
CA TYR A 309 -19.08 -6.13 14.07
C TYR A 309 -17.81 -6.47 14.86
N PHE A 310 -16.65 -6.06 14.35
CA PHE A 310 -15.37 -6.28 15.04
C PHE A 310 -15.21 -5.50 16.34
N GLU A 311 -15.75 -4.29 16.43
CA GLU A 311 -15.72 -3.50 17.66
C GLU A 311 -16.60 -4.10 18.77
N LYS A 312 -17.75 -4.67 18.42
CA LYS A 312 -18.61 -5.38 19.37
C LYS A 312 -17.96 -6.65 19.93
N ASP A 313 -17.24 -7.37 19.07
CA ASP A 313 -16.52 -8.59 19.46
C ASP A 313 -15.32 -8.26 20.38
N ARG A 314 -14.74 -7.08 20.21
CA ARG A 314 -13.61 -6.59 21.01
C ARG A 314 -14.01 -6.11 22.42
N ASN A 315 -15.25 -5.64 22.57
CA ASN A 315 -15.80 -5.14 23.86
C ASN A 315 -16.64 -6.19 24.60
N GLY A 316 -16.78 -7.39 24.05
CA GLY A 316 -17.53 -8.51 24.61
C GLY A 316 -16.67 -9.56 25.32
N VAL A 317 -15.40 -9.23 25.66
CA VAL A 317 -14.49 -10.04 26.49
C VAL A 317 -14.30 -9.35 27.83
#